data_b6488a99d25d30b2c78327d952a7b387
#
_entry.id   b6488a99d25d30b2c78327d952a7b387
#
_cell.length_a   1.000
_cell.length_b   1.000
_cell.length_c   1.000
_cell.angle_alpha   90.00
_cell.angle_beta   90.00
_cell.angle_gamma   90.00
#
_symmetry.space_group_name_H-M   'P 1'
#
loop_
_entity.id
_entity.type
_entity.pdbx_description
1 polymer ?
#
loop_
_entity_poly.entity_id
_entity_poly.type
_entity_poly.pdbx_seq_one_letter_code
_entity_poly.pdbx_strand_id
1 'polypeptide(L)'
;VSRAQTVRDRIVERIEETGFGAHGLHVRVATETADHRWTDDVREDVHSVAKGVCVLAAGLAADEGAVSLDMPVGTYLPGFELGAGVEDVTLRHLLSMTSGIDLPWSETLMTDWPDLAREFLRRPSGGRSFQYSNASTYTAMTALAAVVGDIGDYLVPRLFDPLGIIDVEWERSPQGRIVAGGGLSLRTEELSRLGLLIRDRGVWEGRQLIAPGWIDAMHTEWRVAGESADYDRYALAGWGGPGPAWRLHGAYGQLLIFLDDAVVTITADDHFGADAIAAFAVEALTSTHEP
;
A
#
# COMPACT_ATOMS: atom_id res chain seq x y z
N VAL A 1 -14.39 -19.92 21.89
CA VAL A 1 -13.28 -19.34 21.11
C VAL A 1 -13.89 -18.69 19.88
N SER A 2 -13.61 -17.42 19.63
CA SER A 2 -14.13 -16.72 18.44
C SER A 2 -13.37 -17.15 17.17
N ARG A 3 -13.94 -16.87 15.98
CA ARG A 3 -13.28 -17.14 14.70
C ARG A 3 -11.95 -16.36 14.59
N ALA A 4 -11.95 -15.10 15.00
CA ALA A 4 -10.73 -14.30 15.02
C ALA A 4 -9.65 -14.90 15.92
N GLN A 5 -10.01 -15.44 17.09
CA GLN A 5 -9.09 -16.13 17.99
C GLN A 5 -8.52 -17.41 17.36
N THR A 6 -9.39 -18.23 16.73
CA THR A 6 -8.94 -19.44 16.05
C THR A 6 -7.96 -19.15 14.92
N VAL A 7 -8.24 -18.14 14.09
CA VAL A 7 -7.33 -17.70 13.01
C VAL A 7 -6.01 -17.20 13.60
N ARG A 8 -6.06 -16.34 14.62
CA ARG A 8 -4.86 -15.84 15.30
C ARG A 8 -3.99 -16.98 15.82
N ASP A 9 -4.59 -17.93 16.54
CA ASP A 9 -3.84 -19.03 17.16
C ASP A 9 -3.14 -19.90 16.11
N ARG A 10 -3.79 -20.19 14.99
CA ARG A 10 -3.19 -20.92 13.87
C ARG A 10 -2.02 -20.15 13.24
N ILE A 11 -2.17 -18.83 13.03
CA ILE A 11 -1.10 -18.01 12.46
C ILE A 11 0.07 -17.91 13.43
N VAL A 12 -0.17 -17.74 14.73
CA VAL A 12 0.87 -17.74 15.77
C VAL A 12 1.64 -19.05 15.75
N GLU A 13 0.95 -20.20 15.79
CA GLU A 13 1.59 -21.53 15.73
C GLU A 13 2.47 -21.65 14.47
N ARG A 14 1.99 -21.24 13.31
CA ARG A 14 2.77 -21.28 12.05
C ARG A 14 4.00 -20.37 12.11
N ILE A 15 3.89 -19.18 12.65
CA ILE A 15 4.99 -18.23 12.81
C ILE A 15 6.05 -18.82 13.73
N GLU A 16 5.64 -19.43 14.85
CA GLU A 16 6.55 -20.06 15.80
C GLU A 16 7.22 -21.31 15.21
N GLU A 17 6.49 -22.15 14.49
CA GLU A 17 7.02 -23.34 13.79
C GLU A 17 8.08 -22.99 12.74
N THR A 18 7.87 -21.91 11.99
CA THR A 18 8.76 -21.51 10.89
C THR A 18 9.90 -20.60 11.36
N GLY A 19 9.80 -20.03 12.56
CA GLY A 19 10.75 -19.04 13.06
C GLY A 19 10.67 -17.70 12.30
N PHE A 20 9.51 -17.40 11.70
CA PHE A 20 9.30 -16.12 11.01
C PHE A 20 9.41 -14.96 12.01
N GLY A 21 10.20 -13.93 11.67
CA GLY A 21 10.52 -12.80 12.52
C GLY A 21 9.38 -11.79 12.70
N ALA A 22 8.20 -12.25 13.13
CA ALA A 22 7.05 -11.38 13.36
C ALA A 22 7.22 -10.51 14.61
N HIS A 23 6.71 -9.27 14.54
CA HIS A 23 6.63 -8.33 15.67
C HIS A 23 5.23 -8.27 16.26
N GLY A 24 4.21 -8.17 15.43
CA GLY A 24 2.82 -8.10 15.85
C GLY A 24 1.86 -8.67 14.81
N LEU A 25 0.74 -9.15 15.32
CA LEU A 25 -0.36 -9.73 14.55
C LEU A 25 -1.68 -9.16 15.05
N HIS A 26 -2.51 -8.65 14.15
CA HIS A 26 -3.91 -8.33 14.40
C HIS A 26 -4.80 -9.09 13.42
N VAL A 27 -5.81 -9.76 13.93
CA VAL A 27 -6.82 -10.46 13.15
C VAL A 27 -8.18 -9.82 13.40
N ARG A 28 -8.85 -9.42 12.34
CA ARG A 28 -10.18 -8.84 12.36
C ARG A 28 -11.07 -9.64 11.43
N VAL A 29 -12.13 -10.24 11.95
CA VAL A 29 -13.09 -11.02 11.17
C VAL A 29 -14.48 -10.54 11.56
N ALA A 30 -15.23 -9.96 10.64
CA ALA A 30 -16.48 -9.28 10.95
C ALA A 30 -16.28 -8.27 12.10
N THR A 31 -16.96 -8.46 13.22
CA THR A 31 -16.84 -7.65 14.44
C THR A 31 -15.85 -8.20 15.47
N GLU A 32 -15.29 -9.38 15.22
CA GLU A 32 -14.39 -10.05 16.13
C GLU A 32 -12.95 -9.56 15.97
N THR A 33 -12.21 -9.54 17.07
CA THR A 33 -10.80 -9.12 17.09
C THR A 33 -9.95 -10.11 17.90
N ALA A 34 -8.74 -10.35 17.45
CA ALA A 34 -7.74 -11.09 18.19
C ALA A 34 -6.34 -10.60 17.82
N ASP A 35 -5.47 -10.46 18.80
CA ASP A 35 -4.15 -9.89 18.64
C ASP A 35 -3.09 -10.78 19.28
N HIS A 36 -1.86 -10.68 18.78
CA HIS A 36 -0.68 -11.29 19.39
C HIS A 36 0.54 -10.41 19.16
N ARG A 37 1.49 -10.43 20.10
CA ARG A 37 2.73 -9.69 19.97
C ARG A 37 3.93 -10.52 20.42
N TRP A 38 4.99 -10.38 19.65
CA TRP A 38 6.30 -10.96 19.96
C TRP A 38 7.29 -9.91 20.49
N THR A 39 7.09 -8.63 20.12
CA THR A 39 7.94 -7.50 20.50
C THR A 39 7.09 -6.33 21.00
N ASP A 40 7.73 -5.29 21.54
CA ASP A 40 7.05 -4.05 21.88
C ASP A 40 6.42 -3.40 20.64
N ASP A 41 5.26 -2.73 20.81
CA ASP A 41 4.56 -2.04 19.71
C ASP A 41 5.17 -0.66 19.44
N VAL A 42 6.27 -0.66 18.74
CA VAL A 42 6.96 0.55 18.29
C VAL A 42 6.62 0.84 16.84
N ARG A 43 6.82 2.09 16.41
CA ARG A 43 6.70 2.46 15.00
C ARG A 43 7.88 1.91 14.21
N GLU A 44 7.57 1.31 13.08
CA GLU A 44 8.53 0.78 12.11
C GLU A 44 8.09 1.12 10.69
N ASP A 45 9.03 1.19 9.75
CA ASP A 45 8.72 1.45 8.35
C ASP A 45 7.81 0.35 7.80
N VAL A 46 6.62 0.72 7.36
CA VAL A 46 5.68 -0.22 6.71
C VAL A 46 6.05 -0.50 5.25
N HIS A 47 7.17 0.04 4.80
CA HIS A 47 7.69 -0.13 3.45
C HIS A 47 6.61 0.10 2.37
N SER A 48 6.50 -0.79 1.41
CA SER A 48 5.60 -0.62 0.26
C SER A 48 4.10 -0.65 0.61
N VAL A 49 3.70 -0.96 1.84
CA VAL A 49 2.31 -0.74 2.29
C VAL A 49 1.95 0.75 2.21
N ALA A 50 2.92 1.65 2.36
CA ALA A 50 2.74 3.09 2.18
C ALA A 50 2.15 3.47 0.82
N LYS A 51 2.36 2.65 -0.23
CA LYS A 51 1.75 2.88 -1.56
C LYS A 51 0.22 2.84 -1.51
N GLY A 52 -0.34 2.01 -0.64
CA GLY A 52 -1.79 2.00 -0.37
C GLY A 52 -2.27 3.35 0.18
N VAL A 53 -1.53 3.93 1.12
CA VAL A 53 -1.84 5.26 1.66
C VAL A 53 -1.75 6.35 0.58
N CYS A 54 -0.78 6.23 -0.34
CA CYS A 54 -0.67 7.14 -1.49
C CYS A 54 -1.89 7.05 -2.44
N VAL A 55 -2.45 5.85 -2.63
CA VAL A 55 -3.70 5.67 -3.40
C VAL A 55 -4.87 6.34 -2.69
N LEU A 56 -4.98 6.19 -1.37
CA LEU A 56 -6.02 6.88 -0.59
C LEU A 56 -5.87 8.40 -0.68
N ALA A 57 -4.65 8.93 -0.63
CA ALA A 57 -4.39 10.36 -0.81
C ALA A 57 -4.84 10.88 -2.17
N ALA A 58 -4.52 10.13 -3.24
CA ALA A 58 -4.94 10.48 -4.59
C ALA A 58 -6.47 10.41 -4.76
N GLY A 59 -7.11 9.41 -4.14
CA GLY A 59 -8.56 9.27 -4.13
C GLY A 59 -9.27 10.43 -3.43
N LEU A 60 -8.79 10.83 -2.24
CA LEU A 60 -9.30 11.98 -1.51
C LEU A 60 -9.20 13.28 -2.34
N ALA A 61 -8.05 13.51 -2.95
CA ALA A 61 -7.85 14.71 -3.78
C ALA A 61 -8.71 14.71 -5.05
N ALA A 62 -8.99 13.53 -5.61
CA ALA A 62 -9.88 13.39 -6.75
C ALA A 62 -11.34 13.66 -6.35
N ASP A 63 -11.79 13.15 -5.21
CA ASP A 63 -13.15 13.39 -4.69
C ASP A 63 -13.37 14.87 -4.32
N GLU A 64 -12.31 15.56 -3.88
CA GLU A 64 -12.33 17.02 -3.66
C GLU A 64 -12.27 17.83 -4.96
N GLY A 65 -12.10 17.18 -6.12
CA GLY A 65 -11.99 17.83 -7.43
C GLY A 65 -10.63 18.51 -7.66
N ALA A 66 -9.64 18.27 -6.81
CA ALA A 66 -8.31 18.87 -6.92
C ALA A 66 -7.50 18.26 -8.08
N VAL A 67 -7.63 16.95 -8.30
CA VAL A 67 -6.96 16.22 -9.38
C VAL A 67 -7.92 15.26 -10.08
N SER A 68 -7.54 14.80 -11.27
CA SER A 68 -8.14 13.63 -11.93
C SER A 68 -7.03 12.60 -12.16
N LEU A 69 -7.27 11.34 -11.77
CA LEU A 69 -6.27 10.28 -11.98
C LEU A 69 -6.05 9.97 -13.46
N ASP A 70 -6.99 10.34 -14.32
CA ASP A 70 -6.96 10.06 -15.75
C ASP A 70 -6.41 11.25 -16.60
N MET A 71 -6.04 12.36 -15.93
CA MET A 71 -5.32 13.45 -16.58
C MET A 71 -3.82 13.13 -16.67
N PRO A 72 -3.15 13.53 -17.79
CA PRO A 72 -1.71 13.40 -17.92
C PRO A 72 -0.95 14.05 -16.76
N VAL A 73 0.07 13.37 -16.26
CA VAL A 73 0.88 13.85 -15.12
C VAL A 73 1.55 15.20 -15.41
N GLY A 74 1.94 15.44 -16.65
CA GLY A 74 2.50 16.72 -17.10
C GLY A 74 1.60 17.92 -16.85
N THR A 75 0.28 17.72 -16.77
CA THR A 75 -0.68 18.79 -16.42
C THR A 75 -0.39 19.35 -15.01
N TYR A 76 0.02 18.50 -14.08
CA TYR A 76 0.32 18.89 -12.70
C TYR A 76 1.78 19.30 -12.50
N LEU A 77 2.65 18.98 -13.46
CA LEU A 77 4.10 19.23 -13.41
C LEU A 77 4.59 19.97 -14.67
N PRO A 78 4.05 21.18 -14.97
CA PRO A 78 4.30 21.86 -16.25
C PRO A 78 5.76 22.28 -16.47
N GLY A 79 6.60 22.25 -15.43
CA GLY A 79 8.02 22.59 -15.53
C GLY A 79 8.95 21.36 -15.67
N PHE A 80 8.37 20.17 -15.88
CA PHE A 80 9.14 18.94 -16.03
C PHE A 80 9.37 18.61 -17.52
N GLU A 81 10.59 18.21 -17.84
CA GLU A 81 10.89 17.63 -19.15
C GLU A 81 10.29 16.22 -19.22
N LEU A 82 9.56 15.93 -20.28
CA LEU A 82 8.93 14.64 -20.50
C LEU A 82 9.67 13.89 -21.62
N GLY A 83 10.02 12.64 -21.35
CA GLY A 83 10.53 11.73 -22.37
C GLY A 83 9.46 11.35 -23.40
N ALA A 84 9.89 10.79 -24.52
CA ALA A 84 8.98 10.36 -25.58
C ALA A 84 7.94 9.35 -25.05
N GLY A 85 6.66 9.57 -25.36
CA GLY A 85 5.53 8.71 -24.93
C GLY A 85 5.10 8.93 -23.47
N VAL A 86 5.67 9.90 -22.76
CA VAL A 86 5.30 10.25 -21.39
C VAL A 86 4.17 11.27 -21.35
N GLU A 87 3.92 11.99 -22.42
CA GLU A 87 2.87 13.01 -22.56
C GLU A 87 1.48 12.49 -22.21
N ASP A 88 1.22 11.19 -22.41
CA ASP A 88 -0.07 10.53 -22.13
C ASP A 88 -0.03 9.70 -20.82
N VAL A 89 1.06 9.75 -20.05
CA VAL A 89 1.13 9.06 -18.76
C VAL A 89 0.28 9.79 -17.74
N THR A 90 -0.69 9.09 -17.14
CA THR A 90 -1.62 9.65 -16.14
C THR A 90 -1.20 9.27 -14.71
N LEU A 91 -1.80 9.92 -13.70
CA LEU A 91 -1.63 9.52 -12.29
C LEU A 91 -2.06 8.06 -12.07
N ARG A 92 -3.13 7.60 -12.74
CA ARG A 92 -3.57 6.19 -12.67
C ARG A 92 -2.49 5.24 -13.19
N HIS A 93 -1.83 5.55 -14.31
CA HIS A 93 -0.72 4.74 -14.82
C HIS A 93 0.45 4.66 -13.84
N LEU A 94 0.75 5.76 -13.17
CA LEU A 94 1.80 5.78 -12.14
C LEU A 94 1.44 4.91 -10.94
N LEU A 95 0.23 5.04 -10.41
CA LEU A 95 -0.24 4.29 -9.23
C LEU A 95 -0.47 2.80 -9.52
N SER A 96 -0.80 2.43 -10.76
CA SER A 96 -0.96 1.03 -11.21
C SER A 96 0.33 0.41 -11.75
N MET A 97 1.46 1.10 -11.69
CA MET A 97 2.77 0.61 -12.19
C MET A 97 2.79 0.32 -13.69
N THR A 98 1.98 1.04 -14.47
CA THR A 98 1.83 0.86 -15.93
C THR A 98 2.23 2.08 -16.74
N SER A 99 3.13 2.90 -16.23
CA SER A 99 3.64 4.07 -16.96
C SER A 99 4.46 3.70 -18.21
N GLY A 100 5.02 2.49 -18.24
CA GLY A 100 5.92 2.05 -19.30
C GLY A 100 7.30 2.72 -19.27
N ILE A 101 7.58 3.49 -18.22
CA ILE A 101 8.90 4.12 -18.01
C ILE A 101 9.79 3.12 -17.31
N ASP A 102 10.94 2.82 -17.91
CA ASP A 102 11.88 1.83 -17.36
C ASP A 102 12.77 2.44 -16.27
N LEU A 103 12.36 2.21 -15.03
CA LEU A 103 13.11 2.47 -13.81
C LEU A 103 12.59 1.56 -12.69
N PRO A 104 13.09 0.33 -12.60
CA PRO A 104 12.61 -0.64 -11.61
C PRO A 104 12.97 -0.22 -10.19
N TRP A 105 12.27 -0.77 -9.21
CA TRP A 105 12.45 -0.46 -7.80
C TRP A 105 13.89 -0.66 -7.30
N SER A 106 14.61 -1.65 -7.85
CA SER A 106 15.97 -1.99 -7.42
C SER A 106 16.97 -0.86 -7.70
N GLU A 107 16.82 -0.12 -8.77
CA GLU A 107 17.70 1.02 -9.08
C GLU A 107 17.51 2.15 -8.06
N THR A 108 16.32 2.33 -7.52
CA THR A 108 16.03 3.39 -6.55
C THR A 108 16.58 3.10 -5.16
N LEU A 109 16.94 1.84 -4.84
CA LEU A 109 17.62 1.47 -3.61
C LEU A 109 19.12 1.76 -3.63
N MET A 110 19.72 1.80 -4.81
CA MET A 110 21.19 1.84 -5.00
C MET A 110 21.71 3.23 -5.35
N THR A 111 20.84 4.19 -5.58
CA THR A 111 21.22 5.50 -6.13
C THR A 111 20.45 6.63 -5.48
N ASP A 112 21.18 7.63 -4.95
CA ASP A 112 20.61 8.89 -4.52
C ASP A 112 20.31 9.76 -5.76
N TRP A 113 19.03 9.95 -6.02
CA TRP A 113 18.57 10.79 -7.13
C TRP A 113 18.34 12.23 -6.62
N PRO A 114 18.99 13.25 -7.21
CA PRO A 114 18.75 14.64 -6.81
C PRO A 114 17.28 15.07 -6.92
N ASP A 115 16.57 14.63 -7.98
CA ASP A 115 15.12 14.73 -8.13
C ASP A 115 14.60 13.50 -8.89
N LEU A 116 14.14 12.52 -8.14
CA LEU A 116 13.72 11.24 -8.69
C LEU A 116 12.54 11.37 -9.68
N ALA A 117 11.59 12.30 -9.42
CA ALA A 117 10.45 12.49 -10.31
C ALA A 117 10.87 13.09 -11.66
N ARG A 118 11.84 14.03 -11.66
CA ARG A 118 12.40 14.57 -12.91
C ARG A 118 13.16 13.52 -13.68
N GLU A 119 13.98 12.74 -12.99
CA GLU A 119 14.72 11.63 -13.61
C GLU A 119 13.78 10.61 -14.24
N PHE A 120 12.71 10.25 -13.53
CA PHE A 120 11.72 9.30 -14.01
C PHE A 120 10.98 9.80 -15.25
N LEU A 121 10.43 11.01 -15.20
CA LEU A 121 9.61 11.55 -16.29
C LEU A 121 10.39 11.91 -17.56
N ARG A 122 11.69 12.17 -17.48
CA ARG A 122 12.49 12.45 -18.68
C ARG A 122 12.88 11.19 -19.46
N ARG A 123 12.71 9.99 -18.87
CA ARG A 123 12.93 8.71 -19.56
C ARG A 123 11.78 8.43 -20.51
N PRO A 124 12.02 7.72 -21.64
CA PRO A 124 10.94 7.37 -22.55
C PRO A 124 9.98 6.35 -21.91
N SER A 125 8.71 6.41 -22.34
CA SER A 125 7.73 5.37 -22.05
C SER A 125 7.63 4.39 -23.23
N GLY A 126 7.81 3.08 -22.95
CA GLY A 126 7.69 1.99 -23.93
C GLY A 126 6.28 1.42 -24.08
N GLY A 127 5.26 2.11 -23.60
CA GLY A 127 3.86 1.62 -23.63
C GLY A 127 3.21 1.60 -22.26
N ARG A 128 2.37 0.59 -21.99
CA ARG A 128 1.61 0.49 -20.70
C ARG A 128 1.84 -0.87 -20.03
N SER A 129 3.05 -1.41 -20.15
CA SER A 129 3.43 -2.64 -19.47
C SER A 129 3.65 -2.40 -17.98
N PHE A 130 3.36 -3.41 -17.19
CA PHE A 130 3.62 -3.38 -15.74
C PHE A 130 5.12 -3.43 -15.45
N GLN A 131 5.58 -2.53 -14.60
CA GLN A 131 6.88 -2.60 -13.95
C GLN A 131 6.79 -1.98 -12.56
N TYR A 132 7.03 -2.77 -11.52
CA TYR A 132 7.01 -2.27 -10.16
C TYR A 132 8.14 -1.26 -9.91
N SER A 133 7.79 -0.05 -9.48
CA SER A 133 8.71 1.07 -9.37
C SER A 133 8.35 2.02 -8.22
N ASN A 134 9.30 2.26 -7.31
CA ASN A 134 9.14 3.28 -6.27
C ASN A 134 9.08 4.69 -6.89
N ALA A 135 9.84 4.93 -7.97
CA ALA A 135 9.82 6.20 -8.69
C ALA A 135 8.43 6.53 -9.24
N SER A 136 7.66 5.52 -9.65
CA SER A 136 6.29 5.70 -10.14
C SER A 136 5.38 6.31 -9.07
N THR A 137 5.32 5.71 -7.87
CA THR A 137 4.51 6.25 -6.76
C THR A 137 5.04 7.60 -6.28
N TYR A 138 6.36 7.76 -6.17
CA TYR A 138 6.97 9.04 -5.80
C TYR A 138 6.61 10.17 -6.77
N THR A 139 6.61 9.89 -8.07
CA THR A 139 6.23 10.86 -9.10
C THR A 139 4.74 11.21 -9.03
N ALA A 140 3.87 10.21 -8.78
CA ALA A 140 2.45 10.48 -8.56
C ALA A 140 2.23 11.38 -7.35
N MET A 141 2.91 11.14 -6.23
CA MET A 141 2.81 11.99 -5.04
C MET A 141 3.47 13.35 -5.23
N THR A 142 4.50 13.47 -6.05
CA THR A 142 5.08 14.75 -6.46
C THR A 142 4.07 15.60 -7.25
N ALA A 143 3.36 14.99 -8.18
CA ALA A 143 2.31 15.66 -8.94
C ALA A 143 1.13 16.05 -8.05
N LEU A 144 0.71 15.17 -7.14
CA LEU A 144 -0.34 15.48 -6.18
C LEU A 144 0.06 16.64 -5.26
N ALA A 145 1.28 16.62 -4.72
CA ALA A 145 1.80 17.67 -3.84
C ALA A 145 1.89 19.03 -4.52
N ALA A 146 2.07 19.09 -5.84
CA ALA A 146 2.03 20.35 -6.60
C ALA A 146 0.64 21.01 -6.56
N VAL A 147 -0.41 20.26 -6.25
CA VAL A 147 -1.80 20.75 -6.20
C VAL A 147 -2.27 20.95 -4.76
N VAL A 148 -2.07 19.97 -3.89
CA VAL A 148 -2.65 19.96 -2.53
C VAL A 148 -1.65 20.37 -1.44
N GLY A 149 -0.40 20.61 -1.80
CA GLY A 149 0.67 20.86 -0.83
C GLY A 149 1.30 19.56 -0.30
N ASP A 150 1.96 19.63 0.85
CA ASP A 150 2.59 18.46 1.45
C ASP A 150 1.59 17.32 1.69
N ILE A 151 1.92 16.12 1.24
CA ILE A 151 1.01 14.96 1.31
C ILE A 151 0.83 14.47 2.75
N GLY A 152 1.88 14.51 3.57
CA GLY A 152 1.77 14.17 4.99
C GLY A 152 0.78 15.10 5.69
N ASP A 153 0.97 16.40 5.55
CA ASP A 153 0.10 17.43 6.14
C ASP A 153 -1.34 17.35 5.59
N TYR A 154 -1.48 17.07 4.28
CA TYR A 154 -2.77 16.88 3.63
C TYR A 154 -3.57 15.72 4.23
N LEU A 155 -2.89 14.62 4.56
CA LEU A 155 -3.51 13.41 5.11
C LEU A 155 -3.80 13.49 6.62
N VAL A 156 -3.12 14.34 7.39
CA VAL A 156 -3.32 14.43 8.84
C VAL A 156 -4.81 14.59 9.18
N PRO A 157 -5.52 15.67 8.77
CA PRO A 157 -6.93 15.86 9.15
C PRO A 157 -7.90 14.93 8.43
N ARG A 158 -7.50 14.30 7.32
CA ARG A 158 -8.38 13.51 6.46
C ARG A 158 -8.34 12.02 6.74
N LEU A 159 -7.18 11.53 7.17
CA LEU A 159 -6.93 10.10 7.35
C LEU A 159 -6.33 9.79 8.74
N PHE A 160 -5.20 10.43 9.09
CA PHE A 160 -4.45 10.02 10.28
C PHE A 160 -5.15 10.41 11.58
N ASP A 161 -5.59 11.65 11.75
CA ASP A 161 -6.33 12.09 12.95
C ASP A 161 -7.62 11.29 13.16
N PRO A 162 -8.47 11.07 12.15
CA PRO A 162 -9.65 10.21 12.30
C PRO A 162 -9.33 8.79 12.75
N LEU A 163 -8.20 8.22 12.30
CA LEU A 163 -7.72 6.90 12.70
C LEU A 163 -7.00 6.90 14.07
N GLY A 164 -6.85 8.06 14.71
CA GLY A 164 -6.09 8.21 15.95
C GLY A 164 -4.60 7.95 15.80
N ILE A 165 -4.04 8.23 14.61
CA ILE A 165 -2.61 8.12 14.31
C ILE A 165 -2.00 9.52 14.40
N ILE A 166 -1.41 9.83 15.54
CA ILE A 166 -0.90 11.16 15.86
C ILE A 166 0.61 11.22 15.64
N ASP A 167 1.12 12.38 15.22
CA ASP A 167 2.55 12.60 14.98
C ASP A 167 3.16 11.57 14.03
N VAL A 168 2.56 11.46 12.84
CA VAL A 168 2.98 10.51 11.80
C VAL A 168 4.38 10.85 11.31
N GLU A 169 5.23 9.84 11.30
CA GLU A 169 6.58 9.93 10.73
C GLU A 169 6.59 9.35 9.32
N TRP A 170 7.00 10.18 8.35
CA TRP A 170 7.20 9.76 6.97
C TRP A 170 8.52 10.31 6.44
N GLU A 171 9.40 9.41 6.02
CA GLU A 171 10.71 9.76 5.49
C GLU A 171 10.59 10.74 4.30
N ARG A 172 11.53 11.68 4.23
CA ARG A 172 11.54 12.76 3.23
C ARG A 172 12.71 12.61 2.27
N SER A 173 12.42 12.89 1.01
CA SER A 173 13.43 13.05 -0.04
C SER A 173 14.24 14.35 0.16
N PRO A 174 15.36 14.54 -0.59
CA PRO A 174 16.11 15.79 -0.56
C PRO A 174 15.28 17.04 -0.91
N GLN A 175 14.16 16.88 -1.65
CA GLN A 175 13.21 17.96 -1.97
C GLN A 175 12.19 18.21 -0.86
N GLY A 176 12.29 17.53 0.28
CA GLY A 176 11.35 17.63 1.38
C GLY A 176 10.00 16.92 1.18
N ARG A 177 9.82 16.18 0.09
CA ARG A 177 8.60 15.41 -0.19
C ARG A 177 8.65 14.03 0.48
N ILE A 178 7.51 13.45 0.80
CA ILE A 178 7.45 12.09 1.30
C ILE A 178 8.10 11.11 0.30
N VAL A 179 8.78 10.09 0.81
CA VAL A 179 9.42 9.05 -0.04
C VAL A 179 8.38 8.24 -0.82
N ALA A 180 7.16 8.14 -0.33
CA ALA A 180 5.98 7.56 -0.98
C ALA A 180 6.05 6.04 -1.25
N GLY A 181 7.17 5.53 -1.75
CA GLY A 181 7.36 4.10 -1.98
C GLY A 181 7.54 3.26 -0.72
N GLY A 182 7.79 3.93 0.41
CA GLY A 182 8.04 3.41 1.75
C GLY A 182 8.24 4.57 2.71
N GLY A 183 8.95 4.36 3.82
CA GLY A 183 9.36 5.39 4.76
C GLY A 183 8.24 5.90 5.68
N LEU A 184 7.03 5.37 5.58
CA LEU A 184 5.94 5.62 6.52
C LEU A 184 6.11 4.72 7.74
N SER A 185 6.23 5.30 8.93
CA SER A 185 6.41 4.55 10.17
C SER A 185 5.12 4.45 10.96
N LEU A 186 4.66 3.22 11.19
CA LEU A 186 3.43 2.91 11.94
C LEU A 186 3.67 1.77 12.94
N ARG A 187 2.93 1.80 14.07
CA ARG A 187 2.79 0.65 14.94
C ARG A 187 1.92 -0.43 14.29
N THR A 188 2.03 -1.67 14.71
CA THR A 188 1.13 -2.74 14.23
C THR A 188 -0.34 -2.36 14.48
N GLU A 189 -0.66 -1.77 15.63
CA GLU A 189 -2.01 -1.33 15.94
C GLU A 189 -2.49 -0.21 14.99
N GLU A 190 -1.65 0.80 14.72
CA GLU A 190 -1.96 1.88 13.78
C GLU A 190 -2.18 1.34 12.36
N LEU A 191 -1.33 0.40 11.92
CA LEU A 191 -1.47 -0.28 10.64
C LEU A 191 -2.76 -1.11 10.58
N SER A 192 -3.17 -1.75 11.70
CA SER A 192 -4.42 -2.51 11.76
C SER A 192 -5.67 -1.62 11.60
N ARG A 193 -5.63 -0.37 12.08
CA ARG A 193 -6.73 0.60 11.88
C ARG A 193 -6.84 0.99 10.40
N LEU A 194 -5.71 1.18 9.73
CA LEU A 194 -5.69 1.38 8.27
C LEU A 194 -6.27 0.16 7.54
N GLY A 195 -5.88 -1.05 7.95
CA GLY A 195 -6.46 -2.28 7.43
C GLY A 195 -7.95 -2.38 7.61
N LEU A 196 -8.48 -2.01 8.78
CA LEU A 196 -9.93 -1.94 9.03
C LEU A 196 -10.64 -0.94 8.13
N LEU A 197 -10.10 0.27 7.99
CA LEU A 197 -10.64 1.29 7.08
C LEU A 197 -10.76 0.75 5.66
N ILE A 198 -9.72 0.07 5.17
CA ILE A 198 -9.70 -0.52 3.82
C ILE A 198 -10.70 -1.67 3.72
N ARG A 199 -10.72 -2.62 4.68
CA ARG A 199 -11.70 -3.71 4.72
C ARG A 199 -13.14 -3.19 4.69
N ASP A 200 -13.42 -2.14 5.43
CA ASP A 200 -14.74 -1.54 5.58
C ASP A 200 -15.02 -0.48 4.49
N ARG A 201 -14.31 -0.58 3.35
CA ARG A 201 -14.52 0.24 2.16
C ARG A 201 -14.54 1.74 2.46
N GLY A 202 -13.59 2.18 3.30
CA GLY A 202 -13.40 3.58 3.63
C GLY A 202 -14.30 4.12 4.74
N VAL A 203 -15.07 3.27 5.41
CA VAL A 203 -15.88 3.65 6.58
C VAL A 203 -15.06 3.48 7.85
N TRP A 204 -15.04 4.51 8.69
CA TRP A 204 -14.44 4.49 10.02
C TRP A 204 -15.39 5.11 11.04
N GLU A 205 -15.71 4.38 12.10
CA GLU A 205 -16.64 4.82 13.17
C GLU A 205 -17.97 5.41 12.62
N GLY A 206 -18.52 4.76 11.58
CA GLY A 206 -19.76 5.17 10.94
C GLY A 206 -19.66 6.35 9.98
N ARG A 207 -18.45 6.87 9.74
CA ARG A 207 -18.17 7.96 8.78
C ARG A 207 -17.45 7.44 7.54
N GLN A 208 -17.92 7.86 6.36
CA GLN A 208 -17.18 7.61 5.12
C GLN A 208 -15.99 8.57 5.05
N LEU A 209 -14.77 8.07 5.24
CA LEU A 209 -13.53 8.84 5.10
C LEU A 209 -13.00 8.81 3.66
N ILE A 210 -13.08 7.65 3.03
CA ILE A 210 -12.60 7.40 1.66
C ILE A 210 -13.78 6.87 0.85
N ALA A 211 -14.04 7.40 -0.34
CA ALA A 211 -15.09 6.84 -1.20
C ALA A 211 -14.80 5.37 -1.55
N PRO A 212 -15.79 4.47 -1.47
CA PRO A 212 -15.57 3.03 -1.63
C PRO A 212 -14.97 2.65 -2.97
N GLY A 213 -15.21 3.43 -4.03
CA GLY A 213 -14.64 3.18 -5.35
C GLY A 213 -13.11 3.18 -5.38
N TRP A 214 -12.44 3.96 -4.53
CA TRP A 214 -10.97 3.97 -4.46
C TRP A 214 -10.43 2.71 -3.81
N ILE A 215 -11.12 2.21 -2.78
CA ILE A 215 -10.79 0.93 -2.15
C ILE A 215 -11.02 -0.22 -3.13
N ASP A 216 -12.17 -0.22 -3.81
CA ASP A 216 -12.49 -1.24 -4.81
C ASP A 216 -11.44 -1.27 -5.93
N ALA A 217 -10.97 -0.11 -6.41
CA ALA A 217 -9.93 -0.01 -7.42
C ALA A 217 -8.61 -0.65 -7.00
N MET A 218 -8.31 -0.73 -5.69
CA MET A 218 -7.11 -1.38 -5.16
C MET A 218 -7.11 -2.91 -5.40
N HIS A 219 -8.25 -3.52 -5.69
CA HIS A 219 -8.37 -4.98 -5.84
C HIS A 219 -9.34 -5.43 -6.94
N THR A 220 -9.65 -4.56 -7.90
CA THR A 220 -10.50 -4.90 -9.05
C THR A 220 -9.89 -4.48 -10.39
N GLU A 221 -9.14 -3.40 -10.43
CA GLU A 221 -8.51 -2.89 -11.66
C GLU A 221 -7.19 -3.63 -11.98
N TRP A 222 -7.26 -4.96 -12.03
CA TRP A 222 -6.08 -5.82 -12.15
C TRP A 222 -5.29 -5.65 -13.46
N ARG A 223 -3.97 -5.67 -13.32
CA ARG A 223 -2.99 -5.79 -14.40
C ARG A 223 -2.15 -7.03 -14.15
N VAL A 224 -1.77 -7.74 -15.19
CA VAL A 224 -0.83 -8.86 -15.09
C VAL A 224 0.51 -8.32 -14.61
N ALA A 225 1.01 -8.84 -13.49
CA ALA A 225 2.22 -8.38 -12.83
C ALA A 225 3.42 -9.33 -13.00
N GLY A 226 3.20 -10.53 -13.55
CA GLY A 226 4.22 -11.54 -13.76
C GLY A 226 3.68 -12.95 -13.61
N GLU A 227 4.57 -13.94 -13.62
CA GLU A 227 4.25 -15.35 -13.47
C GLU A 227 4.57 -15.89 -12.05
N SER A 228 4.61 -15.03 -11.04
CA SER A 228 4.80 -15.50 -9.66
C SER A 228 3.54 -16.21 -9.17
N ALA A 229 3.71 -17.35 -8.52
CA ALA A 229 2.60 -18.09 -7.92
C ALA A 229 1.87 -17.29 -6.83
N ASP A 230 2.58 -16.32 -6.21
CA ASP A 230 2.06 -15.53 -5.09
C ASP A 230 1.55 -14.14 -5.51
N TYR A 231 2.08 -13.60 -6.63
CA TYR A 231 1.75 -12.28 -7.16
C TYR A 231 1.60 -12.33 -8.68
N ASP A 232 0.44 -12.72 -9.15
CA ASP A 232 0.14 -12.78 -10.59
C ASP A 232 -0.44 -11.48 -11.15
N ARG A 233 -0.95 -10.60 -10.28
CA ARG A 233 -1.65 -9.38 -10.67
C ARG A 233 -1.47 -8.25 -9.65
N TYR A 234 -1.54 -7.02 -10.16
CA TYR A 234 -1.44 -5.79 -9.39
C TYR A 234 -2.53 -4.82 -9.81
N ALA A 235 -3.09 -4.06 -8.86
CA ALA A 235 -4.05 -3.00 -9.12
C ALA A 235 -3.50 -1.65 -8.62
N LEU A 236 -4.31 -0.80 -8.00
CA LEU A 236 -3.82 0.40 -7.32
C LEU A 236 -3.26 0.01 -5.95
N ALA A 237 -1.96 -0.23 -5.87
CA ALA A 237 -1.21 -0.72 -4.71
C ALA A 237 -1.53 -2.15 -4.24
N GLY A 238 -2.69 -2.70 -4.57
CA GLY A 238 -3.08 -4.04 -4.17
C GLY A 238 -2.44 -5.12 -5.03
N TRP A 239 -1.94 -6.20 -4.40
CA TRP A 239 -1.45 -7.41 -5.03
C TRP A 239 -2.50 -8.50 -4.96
N GLY A 240 -2.76 -9.18 -6.09
CA GLY A 240 -3.60 -10.37 -6.10
C GLY A 240 -2.91 -11.51 -5.39
N GLY A 241 -3.57 -12.10 -4.42
CA GLY A 241 -3.10 -13.24 -3.65
C GLY A 241 -3.70 -14.55 -4.12
N PRO A 242 -3.54 -15.65 -3.33
CA PRO A 242 -4.21 -16.91 -3.61
C PRO A 242 -5.75 -16.74 -3.64
N GLY A 243 -6.40 -17.23 -4.69
CA GLY A 243 -7.86 -17.16 -4.83
C GLY A 243 -8.40 -15.73 -4.84
N PRO A 244 -9.46 -15.42 -4.08
CA PRO A 244 -10.07 -14.10 -3.98
C PRO A 244 -9.31 -13.14 -3.05
N ALA A 245 -8.34 -13.62 -2.29
CA ALA A 245 -7.56 -12.79 -1.37
C ALA A 245 -6.69 -11.79 -2.12
N TRP A 246 -6.47 -10.64 -1.50
CA TRP A 246 -5.54 -9.63 -1.96
C TRP A 246 -4.82 -9.00 -0.77
N ARG A 247 -3.74 -8.28 -1.03
CA ARG A 247 -2.92 -7.72 0.05
C ARG A 247 -2.21 -6.44 -0.35
N LEU A 248 -1.92 -5.59 0.65
CA LEU A 248 -0.82 -4.65 0.60
C LEU A 248 0.40 -5.34 1.21
N HIS A 249 1.54 -5.24 0.53
CA HIS A 249 2.76 -5.94 0.91
C HIS A 249 3.93 -4.96 0.96
N GLY A 250 4.58 -4.86 2.10
CA GLY A 250 5.85 -4.17 2.30
C GLY A 250 6.99 -5.15 2.53
N ALA A 251 8.20 -4.73 2.19
CA ALA A 251 9.40 -5.51 2.47
C ALA A 251 9.46 -5.92 3.95
N TYR A 252 10.21 -6.97 4.24
CA TYR A 252 10.41 -7.54 5.58
C TYR A 252 9.14 -8.06 6.27
N GLY A 253 8.05 -8.32 5.50
CA GLY A 253 6.85 -8.93 6.05
C GLY A 253 5.84 -7.97 6.64
N GLN A 254 5.81 -6.73 6.16
CA GLN A 254 4.73 -5.78 6.46
C GLN A 254 3.51 -6.14 5.60
N LEU A 255 2.45 -6.66 6.21
CA LEU A 255 1.33 -7.24 5.48
C LEU A 255 -0.03 -6.70 5.98
N LEU A 256 -0.88 -6.33 5.03
CA LEU A 256 -2.32 -6.23 5.20
C LEU A 256 -2.97 -7.21 4.22
N ILE A 257 -3.56 -8.29 4.73
CA ILE A 257 -4.14 -9.38 3.92
C ILE A 257 -5.66 -9.32 4.07
N PHE A 258 -6.36 -9.23 2.95
CA PHE A 258 -7.81 -9.07 2.89
C PHE A 258 -8.46 -10.31 2.27
N LEU A 259 -9.53 -10.79 2.89
CA LEU A 259 -10.39 -11.84 2.37
C LEU A 259 -11.80 -11.65 2.95
N ASP A 260 -12.78 -11.42 2.08
CA ASP A 260 -14.18 -11.20 2.46
C ASP A 260 -14.32 -10.09 3.54
N ASP A 261 -14.84 -10.43 4.71
CA ASP A 261 -15.04 -9.55 5.86
C ASP A 261 -13.86 -9.56 6.86
N ALA A 262 -12.71 -10.07 6.41
CA ALA A 262 -11.53 -10.20 7.26
C ALA A 262 -10.35 -9.34 6.79
N VAL A 263 -9.54 -8.92 7.74
CA VAL A 263 -8.19 -8.39 7.50
C VAL A 263 -7.22 -8.96 8.54
N VAL A 264 -6.07 -9.44 8.05
CA VAL A 264 -4.93 -9.84 8.88
C VAL A 264 -3.82 -8.82 8.67
N THR A 265 -3.35 -8.24 9.77
CA THR A 265 -2.24 -7.28 9.81
C THR A 265 -1.05 -7.95 10.46
N ILE A 266 0.10 -7.94 9.80
CA ILE A 266 1.37 -8.45 10.34
C ILE A 266 2.44 -7.39 10.15
N THR A 267 3.25 -7.16 11.19
CA THR A 267 4.53 -6.46 11.11
C THR A 267 5.65 -7.43 11.46
N ALA A 268 6.79 -7.33 10.79
CA ALA A 268 7.87 -8.30 10.91
C ALA A 268 9.22 -7.71 10.46
N ASP A 269 10.28 -8.48 10.69
CA ASP A 269 11.62 -8.26 10.15
C ASP A 269 12.14 -9.54 9.47
N ASP A 270 11.36 -10.04 8.50
CA ASP A 270 11.70 -11.25 7.75
C ASP A 270 11.33 -11.11 6.27
N HIS A 271 12.36 -10.96 5.45
CA HIS A 271 12.17 -10.73 4.02
C HIS A 271 11.73 -11.99 3.27
N PHE A 272 12.16 -13.17 3.70
CA PHE A 272 11.99 -14.41 2.91
C PHE A 272 10.77 -15.23 3.30
N GLY A 273 10.29 -15.12 4.52
CA GLY A 273 9.15 -15.89 5.03
C GLY A 273 7.77 -15.30 4.73
N ALA A 274 7.72 -14.03 4.31
CA ALA A 274 6.49 -13.24 4.24
C ALA A 274 5.42 -13.84 3.31
N ASP A 275 5.79 -14.33 2.14
CA ASP A 275 4.84 -14.92 1.18
C ASP A 275 4.19 -16.19 1.70
N ALA A 276 4.99 -17.06 2.34
CA ALA A 276 4.49 -18.30 2.93
C ALA A 276 3.52 -18.01 4.10
N ILE A 277 3.84 -17.03 4.94
CA ILE A 277 2.96 -16.60 6.04
C ILE A 277 1.68 -15.95 5.49
N ALA A 278 1.76 -15.12 4.46
CA ALA A 278 0.59 -14.53 3.83
C ALA A 278 -0.34 -15.60 3.22
N ALA A 279 0.21 -16.59 2.51
CA ALA A 279 -0.55 -17.71 1.98
C ALA A 279 -1.23 -18.53 3.08
N PHE A 280 -0.50 -18.80 4.19
CA PHE A 280 -1.06 -19.51 5.33
C PHE A 280 -2.15 -18.72 6.04
N ALA A 281 -2.03 -17.40 6.14
CA ALA A 281 -3.07 -16.55 6.71
C ALA A 281 -4.39 -16.64 5.91
N VAL A 282 -4.31 -16.68 4.58
CA VAL A 282 -5.47 -16.92 3.70
C VAL A 282 -6.06 -18.30 3.93
N GLU A 283 -5.23 -19.36 4.06
CA GLU A 283 -5.69 -20.70 4.39
C GLU A 283 -6.40 -20.75 5.75
N ALA A 284 -5.82 -20.10 6.77
CA ALA A 284 -6.41 -20.03 8.11
C ALA A 284 -7.79 -19.34 8.11
N LEU A 285 -7.94 -18.26 7.34
CA LEU A 285 -9.22 -17.57 7.17
C LEU A 285 -10.25 -18.46 6.45
N THR A 286 -9.84 -19.16 5.40
CA THR A 286 -10.73 -19.98 4.58
C THR A 286 -11.24 -21.21 5.35
N SER A 287 -10.37 -21.92 6.03
CA SER A 287 -10.73 -23.18 6.74
C SER A 287 -11.57 -22.96 8.01
N THR A 288 -11.66 -21.72 8.50
CA THR A 288 -12.58 -21.36 9.60
C THR A 288 -13.94 -20.88 9.12
N HIS A 289 -14.20 -20.93 7.81
CA HIS A 289 -15.48 -20.54 7.20
C HIS A 289 -16.47 -21.72 7.05
N GLU A 290 -16.03 -22.98 7.26
CA GLU A 290 -16.95 -24.11 7.23
C GLU A 290 -17.80 -24.15 8.52
N PRO A 291 -19.14 -24.21 8.39
CA PRO A 291 -20.07 -24.21 9.53
C PRO A 291 -20.00 -25.47 10.37
#